data_5c55ff072a31f8abb84205864491f75a
#
_entry.id   5c55ff072a31f8abb84205864491f75a
#
_cell.length_a   1.000
_cell.length_b   1.000
_cell.length_c   1.000
_cell.angle_alpha   90.00
_cell.angle_beta   90.00
_cell.angle_gamma   90.00
#
_symmetry.space_group_name_H-M   'P 1'
#
loop_
_entity.id
_entity.type
_entity.pdbx_description
1 polymer ?
#
loop_
_entity_poly.entity_id
_entity_poly.type
_entity_poly.pdbx_seq_one_letter_code
_entity_poly.pdbx_strand_id
1 'polypeptide(L)'
;FSDEDIPIDVLPEVNTLISDVMEDLKAEIEGSFVAERVREGFEVAIIGPPNIGKSTLLNALAGRQAAITSEVAGTTRDVIEVRMDLNGIPVTFLDTAGLRETSDEIEALGVALARKRADSADLRLFLTPDKKTVGFGINLQDDDLVVLGKADEGGGVSGKTGIGLDQMIAHITRVLGERVALTQSAVRQRHRMAMEESIGYLTDAQNLMLANEESELVALELNATLHAMNSIIGRVGVEDLLDEIFASFCLGK
;
A
#
# COMPACT_ATOMS: atom_id res chain seq x y z
N PHE A 1 -36.28 -19.08 30.77
CA PHE A 1 -35.12 -19.61 30.02
C PHE A 1 -34.33 -20.55 30.93
N SER A 2 -34.84 -21.71 31.27
CA SER A 2 -34.18 -22.63 32.22
C SER A 2 -33.94 -24.03 31.64
N ASP A 3 -33.99 -24.23 30.34
CA ASP A 3 -33.82 -25.55 29.69
C ASP A 3 -33.01 -25.52 28.37
N GLU A 4 -32.12 -24.56 28.19
CA GLU A 4 -31.11 -24.64 27.13
C GLU A 4 -29.79 -25.08 27.78
N ASP A 5 -29.24 -26.22 27.36
CA ASP A 5 -27.91 -26.71 27.70
C ASP A 5 -26.86 -25.70 27.14
N ILE A 6 -26.62 -24.64 27.91
CA ILE A 6 -25.51 -23.72 27.60
C ILE A 6 -24.22 -24.50 27.89
N PRO A 7 -23.30 -24.66 26.91
CA PRO A 7 -22.01 -25.28 27.16
C PRO A 7 -21.30 -24.60 28.34
N ILE A 8 -20.75 -25.41 29.24
CA ILE A 8 -20.11 -24.94 30.49
C ILE A 8 -18.89 -24.04 30.20
N ASP A 9 -18.35 -24.09 28.97
CA ASP A 9 -17.24 -23.23 28.52
C ASP A 9 -17.46 -22.81 27.07
N VAL A 10 -17.93 -21.60 26.85
CA VAL A 10 -18.12 -20.99 25.53
C VAL A 10 -16.88 -20.17 25.07
N LEU A 11 -15.92 -19.98 25.96
CA LEU A 11 -14.77 -19.11 25.71
C LEU A 11 -13.90 -19.55 24.50
N PRO A 12 -13.62 -20.85 24.27
CA PRO A 12 -12.85 -21.26 23.09
C PRO A 12 -13.54 -20.94 21.77
N GLU A 13 -14.88 -21.10 21.71
CA GLU A 13 -15.67 -20.78 20.52
C GLU A 13 -15.69 -19.27 20.27
N VAL A 14 -15.92 -18.47 21.32
CA VAL A 14 -15.87 -17.01 21.24
C VAL A 14 -14.49 -16.52 20.79
N ASN A 15 -13.42 -17.09 21.32
CA ASN A 15 -12.06 -16.72 20.91
C ASN A 15 -11.77 -17.03 19.42
N THR A 16 -12.28 -18.13 18.91
CA THR A 16 -12.17 -18.49 17.48
C THR A 16 -12.92 -17.47 16.64
N LEU A 17 -14.17 -17.14 16.98
CA LEU A 17 -14.96 -16.15 16.27
C LEU A 17 -14.31 -14.76 16.27
N ILE A 18 -13.73 -14.33 17.39
CA ILE A 18 -12.97 -13.07 17.47
C ILE A 18 -11.79 -13.10 16.50
N SER A 19 -11.04 -14.21 16.44
CA SER A 19 -9.89 -14.34 15.54
C SER A 19 -10.29 -14.26 14.08
N ASP A 20 -11.37 -14.93 13.70
CA ASP A 20 -11.92 -14.91 12.34
C ASP A 20 -12.35 -13.48 11.93
N VAL A 21 -13.07 -12.78 12.82
CA VAL A 21 -13.48 -11.39 12.58
C VAL A 21 -12.27 -10.46 12.46
N MET A 22 -11.25 -10.64 13.30
CA MET A 22 -10.01 -9.84 13.19
C MET A 22 -9.27 -10.08 11.89
N GLU A 23 -9.26 -11.31 11.37
CA GLU A 23 -8.65 -11.62 10.06
C GLU A 23 -9.41 -10.95 8.93
N ASP A 24 -10.74 -11.04 8.94
CA ASP A 24 -11.59 -10.37 7.96
C ASP A 24 -11.42 -8.84 7.97
N LEU A 25 -11.38 -8.22 9.16
CA LEU A 25 -11.15 -6.78 9.29
C LEU A 25 -9.78 -6.35 8.77
N LYS A 26 -8.72 -7.13 9.04
CA LYS A 26 -7.37 -6.85 8.51
C LYS A 26 -7.34 -6.92 6.99
N ALA A 27 -7.95 -7.95 6.41
CA ALA A 27 -8.05 -8.09 4.95
C ALA A 27 -8.79 -6.90 4.32
N GLU A 28 -9.88 -6.43 4.96
CA GLU A 28 -10.65 -5.29 4.49
C GLU A 28 -9.89 -3.97 4.61
N ILE A 29 -9.12 -3.78 5.68
CA ILE A 29 -8.22 -2.62 5.84
C ILE A 29 -7.15 -2.61 4.74
N GLU A 30 -6.51 -3.74 4.45
CA GLU A 30 -5.53 -3.85 3.37
C GLU A 30 -6.15 -3.48 2.02
N GLY A 31 -7.37 -3.98 1.73
CA GLY A 31 -8.14 -3.59 0.56
C GLY A 31 -8.40 -2.09 0.50
N SER A 32 -8.63 -1.41 1.62
CA SER A 32 -8.89 0.03 1.67
C SER A 32 -7.69 0.88 1.24
N PHE A 33 -6.46 0.46 1.56
CA PHE A 33 -5.24 1.16 1.12
C PHE A 33 -5.08 1.16 -0.40
N VAL A 34 -5.44 0.06 -1.05
CA VAL A 34 -5.40 -0.01 -2.52
C VAL A 34 -6.42 0.98 -3.13
N ALA A 35 -7.62 1.15 -2.54
CA ALA A 35 -8.60 2.15 -3.00
C ALA A 35 -8.10 3.58 -2.90
N GLU A 36 -7.36 3.90 -1.85
CA GLU A 36 -6.72 5.20 -1.68
C GLU A 36 -5.65 5.44 -2.76
N ARG A 37 -4.83 4.41 -3.06
CA ARG A 37 -3.82 4.45 -4.13
C ARG A 37 -4.41 4.65 -5.53
N VAL A 38 -5.60 4.13 -5.81
CA VAL A 38 -6.31 4.43 -7.08
C VAL A 38 -6.57 5.93 -7.24
N ARG A 39 -6.76 6.67 -6.14
CA ARG A 39 -6.99 8.12 -6.16
C ARG A 39 -5.70 8.94 -6.17
N GLU A 40 -4.67 8.52 -5.43
CA GLU A 40 -3.38 9.21 -5.30
C GLU A 40 -2.39 8.80 -6.39
N GLY A 41 -2.57 7.62 -6.96
CA GLY A 41 -1.68 6.97 -7.91
C GLY A 41 -0.76 5.95 -7.25
N PHE A 42 -0.34 4.99 -8.04
CA PHE A 42 0.61 3.94 -7.63
C PHE A 42 2.04 4.41 -7.84
N GLU A 43 2.93 4.03 -6.93
CA GLU A 43 4.36 4.26 -7.06
C GLU A 43 5.08 2.99 -7.53
N VAL A 44 5.86 3.11 -8.62
CA VAL A 44 6.70 2.04 -9.16
C VAL A 44 8.17 2.42 -9.00
N ALA A 45 8.88 1.76 -8.10
CA ALA A 45 10.30 2.00 -7.88
C ALA A 45 11.16 1.25 -8.91
N ILE A 46 12.03 1.95 -9.63
CA ILE A 46 12.98 1.36 -10.57
C ILE A 46 14.31 1.13 -9.83
N ILE A 47 14.66 -0.14 -9.65
CA ILE A 47 15.83 -0.59 -8.87
C ILE A 47 16.83 -1.25 -9.81
N GLY A 48 18.11 -1.05 -9.57
CA GLY A 48 19.16 -1.70 -10.34
C GLY A 48 20.52 -1.01 -10.15
N PRO A 49 21.62 -1.64 -10.59
CA PRO A 49 22.96 -1.12 -10.39
C PRO A 49 23.17 0.22 -11.12
N PRO A 50 24.20 0.96 -10.75
CA PRO A 50 24.60 2.16 -11.49
C PRO A 50 24.78 1.84 -12.98
N ASN A 51 24.44 2.80 -13.83
CA ASN A 51 24.60 2.71 -15.28
C ASN A 51 23.83 1.59 -15.99
N ILE A 52 22.88 0.90 -15.35
CA ILE A 52 22.04 -0.13 -15.98
C ILE A 52 21.02 0.47 -16.97
N GLY A 53 20.78 1.78 -16.93
CA GLY A 53 19.85 2.45 -17.83
C GLY A 53 18.54 2.91 -17.17
N LYS A 54 18.47 3.03 -15.83
CA LYS A 54 17.28 3.50 -15.11
C LYS A 54 16.80 4.87 -15.61
N SER A 55 17.66 5.87 -15.57
CA SER A 55 17.31 7.24 -16.03
C SER A 55 17.00 7.27 -17.53
N THR A 56 17.66 6.44 -18.35
CA THR A 56 17.34 6.31 -19.78
C THR A 56 15.95 5.71 -19.98
N LEU A 57 15.59 4.74 -19.15
CA LEU A 57 14.25 4.14 -19.14
C LEU A 57 13.19 5.18 -18.75
N LEU A 58 13.42 5.95 -17.68
CA LEU A 58 12.52 7.03 -17.26
C LEU A 58 12.33 8.08 -18.35
N ASN A 59 13.42 8.51 -18.99
CA ASN A 59 13.32 9.46 -20.10
C ASN A 59 12.51 8.89 -21.28
N ALA A 60 12.65 7.59 -21.57
CA ALA A 60 11.85 6.94 -22.61
C ALA A 60 10.36 6.85 -22.22
N LEU A 61 10.05 6.65 -20.95
CA LEU A 61 8.67 6.69 -20.42
C LEU A 61 8.11 8.12 -20.48
N ALA A 62 8.88 9.13 -20.07
CA ALA A 62 8.49 10.54 -20.13
C ALA A 62 8.17 11.01 -21.57
N GLY A 63 8.80 10.45 -22.57
CA GLY A 63 8.54 10.76 -23.99
C GLY A 63 7.28 10.12 -24.57
N ARG A 64 6.52 9.34 -23.80
CA ARG A 64 5.28 8.69 -24.28
C ARG A 64 4.06 9.58 -24.12
N GLN A 65 3.05 9.37 -24.95
CA GLN A 65 1.77 10.11 -24.88
C GLN A 65 1.01 9.92 -23.57
N ALA A 66 1.21 8.79 -22.87
CA ALA A 66 0.58 8.52 -21.57
C ALA A 66 1.29 9.27 -20.42
N ALA A 67 2.43 9.92 -20.65
CA ALA A 67 3.11 10.69 -19.62
C ALA A 67 2.35 11.98 -19.31
N ILE A 68 2.04 12.18 -18.05
CA ILE A 68 1.43 13.41 -17.55
C ILE A 68 2.59 14.39 -17.28
N THR A 69 2.85 15.30 -18.21
CA THR A 69 3.86 16.34 -18.00
C THR A 69 3.33 17.35 -16.99
N SER A 70 3.84 17.38 -15.77
CA SER A 70 3.65 18.52 -14.90
C SER A 70 4.53 19.66 -15.42
N GLU A 71 3.93 20.77 -15.83
CA GLU A 71 4.62 22.01 -16.17
C GLU A 71 5.17 22.70 -14.90
N VAL A 72 6.01 22.03 -14.14
CA VAL A 72 6.85 22.71 -13.16
C VAL A 72 8.20 22.96 -13.85
N ALA A 73 8.24 24.04 -14.61
CA ALA A 73 9.47 24.61 -15.15
C ALA A 73 10.41 24.96 -13.99
N GLY A 74 11.52 24.24 -13.84
CA GLY A 74 12.53 24.71 -12.89
C GLY A 74 13.67 23.77 -12.53
N THR A 75 13.68 22.49 -12.93
CA THR A 75 14.85 21.63 -12.65
C THR A 75 15.23 20.81 -13.87
N THR A 76 15.91 21.48 -14.78
CA THR A 76 16.63 20.82 -15.88
C THR A 76 17.85 20.14 -15.33
N ARG A 77 17.81 18.81 -15.07
CA ARG A 77 18.92 17.89 -15.36
C ARG A 77 18.67 16.42 -15.07
N ASP A 78 17.79 16.04 -14.13
CA ASP A 78 17.54 14.61 -13.91
C ASP A 78 16.03 14.40 -13.65
N VAL A 79 15.37 13.64 -14.52
CA VAL A 79 14.00 13.19 -14.32
C VAL A 79 14.05 12.15 -13.18
N ILE A 80 13.63 12.56 -12.00
CA ILE A 80 13.63 11.72 -10.80
C ILE A 80 12.33 10.88 -10.73
N GLU A 81 11.26 11.40 -11.38
CA GLU A 81 9.95 10.76 -11.43
C GLU A 81 9.26 10.99 -12.76
N VAL A 82 8.49 10.02 -13.21
CA VAL A 82 7.62 10.12 -14.39
C VAL A 82 6.22 9.68 -14.00
N ARG A 83 5.23 10.56 -14.19
CA ARG A 83 3.82 10.25 -13.99
C ARG A 83 3.17 9.84 -15.29
N MET A 84 2.43 8.75 -15.26
CA MET A 84 1.74 8.21 -16.43
C MET A 84 0.32 7.79 -16.04
N ASP A 85 -0.59 7.91 -17.01
CA ASP A 85 -1.89 7.24 -16.95
C ASP A 85 -1.77 5.88 -17.66
N LEU A 86 -1.97 4.80 -16.93
CA LEU A 86 -1.98 3.44 -17.48
C LEU A 86 -3.41 2.89 -17.51
N ASN A 87 -4.17 3.25 -18.52
CA ASN A 87 -5.59 2.87 -18.70
C ASN A 87 -6.50 3.34 -17.52
N GLY A 88 -6.36 4.59 -17.12
CA GLY A 88 -7.10 5.16 -16.00
C GLY A 88 -6.48 4.89 -14.62
N ILE A 89 -5.33 4.24 -14.57
CA ILE A 89 -4.55 4.02 -13.35
C ILE A 89 -3.40 5.03 -13.32
N PRO A 90 -3.40 6.02 -12.42
CA PRO A 90 -2.28 6.94 -12.27
C PRO A 90 -1.08 6.19 -11.69
N VAL A 91 0.07 6.30 -12.33
CA VAL A 91 1.31 5.62 -11.91
C VAL A 91 2.47 6.61 -11.93
N THR A 92 3.24 6.64 -10.85
CA THR A 92 4.48 7.41 -10.74
C THR A 92 5.68 6.46 -10.73
N PHE A 93 6.50 6.52 -11.77
CA PHE A 93 7.77 5.81 -11.82
C PHE A 93 8.86 6.63 -11.13
N LEU A 94 9.59 6.03 -10.20
CA LEU A 94 10.60 6.67 -9.37
C LEU A 94 12.00 6.09 -9.68
N ASP A 95 12.99 6.95 -9.97
CA ASP A 95 14.39 6.54 -10.00
C ASP A 95 14.96 6.45 -8.59
N THR A 96 15.36 5.25 -8.17
CA THR A 96 15.99 5.05 -6.86
C THR A 96 17.45 5.53 -6.83
N ALA A 97 18.07 5.87 -7.96
CA ALA A 97 19.46 6.31 -8.07
C ALA A 97 19.63 7.81 -8.30
N GLY A 98 18.54 8.59 -8.37
CA GLY A 98 18.55 10.03 -8.73
C GLY A 98 19.20 10.97 -7.72
N LEU A 99 19.89 10.45 -6.71
CA LEU A 99 20.75 11.22 -5.79
C LEU A 99 22.20 10.93 -6.12
N ARG A 100 22.71 11.60 -7.17
CA ARG A 100 24.14 11.61 -7.51
C ARG A 100 24.92 12.37 -6.45
N GLU A 101 25.83 11.65 -5.86
CA GLU A 101 27.29 11.57 -6.00
C GLU A 101 28.07 12.74 -5.41
N THR A 102 28.84 12.43 -4.38
CA THR A 102 30.30 12.62 -4.35
C THR A 102 30.81 12.14 -2.99
N SER A 103 31.58 11.04 -2.98
CA SER A 103 32.31 10.42 -1.87
C SER A 103 31.70 9.15 -1.28
N ASP A 104 32.53 8.24 -0.79
CA ASP A 104 32.20 6.89 -0.31
C ASP A 104 31.12 6.83 0.80
N GLU A 105 30.95 7.89 1.58
CA GLU A 105 29.89 8.00 2.60
C GLU A 105 28.49 8.24 1.99
N ILE A 106 28.42 8.86 0.81
CA ILE A 106 27.17 9.17 0.11
C ILE A 106 26.65 7.94 -0.64
N GLU A 107 27.49 7.00 -1.02
CA GLU A 107 27.07 5.75 -1.66
C GLU A 107 26.25 4.89 -0.69
N ALA A 108 26.65 4.78 0.57
CA ALA A 108 25.90 4.09 1.61
C ALA A 108 24.55 4.75 1.90
N LEU A 109 24.51 6.10 1.90
CA LEU A 109 23.27 6.86 2.09
C LEU A 109 22.32 6.69 0.89
N GLY A 110 22.88 6.68 -0.33
CA GLY A 110 22.12 6.45 -1.57
C GLY A 110 21.48 5.06 -1.60
N VAL A 111 22.19 4.02 -1.18
CA VAL A 111 21.65 2.65 -1.05
C VAL A 111 20.54 2.57 0.02
N ALA A 112 20.71 3.22 1.16
CA ALA A 112 19.71 3.24 2.21
C ALA A 112 18.43 3.95 1.77
N LEU A 113 18.55 5.07 1.04
CA LEU A 113 17.40 5.80 0.50
C LEU A 113 16.70 5.02 -0.63
N ALA A 114 17.48 4.36 -1.49
CA ALA A 114 16.95 3.47 -2.52
C ALA A 114 16.15 2.32 -1.92
N ARG A 115 16.65 1.71 -0.83
CA ARG A 115 15.91 0.70 -0.06
C ARG A 115 14.61 1.25 0.50
N LYS A 116 14.68 2.38 1.20
CA LYS A 116 13.48 2.99 1.78
C LYS A 116 12.40 3.28 0.73
N ARG A 117 12.78 3.79 -0.45
CA ARG A 117 11.83 4.03 -1.55
C ARG A 117 11.30 2.72 -2.15
N ALA A 118 12.17 1.71 -2.28
CA ALA A 118 11.76 0.38 -2.74
C ALA A 118 10.77 -0.28 -1.78
N ASP A 119 10.98 -0.12 -0.47
CA ASP A 119 10.12 -0.70 0.57
C ASP A 119 8.76 0.02 0.66
N SER A 120 8.70 1.31 0.29
CA SER A 120 7.45 2.09 0.29
C SER A 120 6.69 2.06 -1.03
N ALA A 121 7.30 1.58 -2.12
CA ALA A 121 6.66 1.55 -3.42
C ALA A 121 5.62 0.44 -3.54
N ASP A 122 4.57 0.70 -4.32
CA ASP A 122 3.50 -0.27 -4.56
C ASP A 122 3.96 -1.44 -5.45
N LEU A 123 4.91 -1.20 -6.36
CA LEU A 123 5.50 -2.21 -7.22
C LEU A 123 6.98 -1.91 -7.43
N ARG A 124 7.80 -2.96 -7.52
CA ARG A 124 9.24 -2.83 -7.72
C ARG A 124 9.65 -3.41 -9.05
N LEU A 125 10.35 -2.60 -9.85
CA LEU A 125 10.93 -2.97 -11.14
C LEU A 125 12.45 -3.09 -11.02
N PHE A 126 12.97 -4.30 -11.07
CA PHE A 126 14.39 -4.59 -11.01
C PHE A 126 14.99 -4.65 -12.41
N LEU A 127 15.87 -3.70 -12.73
CA LEU A 127 16.70 -3.75 -13.93
C LEU A 127 18.00 -4.50 -13.62
N THR A 128 18.22 -5.62 -14.29
CA THR A 128 19.41 -6.45 -14.08
C THR A 128 20.30 -6.50 -15.33
N PRO A 129 21.62 -6.64 -15.17
CA PRO A 129 22.53 -6.82 -16.31
C PRO A 129 22.45 -8.25 -16.88
N ASP A 130 22.04 -9.21 -16.08
CA ASP A 130 21.90 -10.62 -16.44
C ASP A 130 20.80 -11.29 -15.59
N LYS A 131 20.46 -12.54 -15.92
CA LYS A 131 19.41 -13.31 -15.21
C LYS A 131 19.84 -13.82 -13.83
N LYS A 132 21.12 -13.69 -13.46
CA LYS A 132 21.67 -14.25 -12.20
C LYS A 132 21.80 -13.19 -11.11
N THR A 133 22.05 -11.93 -11.50
CA THR A 133 22.25 -10.82 -10.57
C THR A 133 20.94 -10.12 -10.30
N VAL A 134 20.24 -10.56 -9.25
CA VAL A 134 18.90 -10.03 -8.89
C VAL A 134 18.90 -9.53 -7.45
N GLY A 135 18.10 -8.51 -7.17
CA GLY A 135 17.77 -8.07 -5.82
C GLY A 135 18.73 -7.02 -5.22
N PHE A 136 19.98 -6.95 -5.62
CA PHE A 136 20.96 -5.93 -5.14
C PHE A 136 20.91 -5.72 -3.61
N GLY A 137 20.80 -6.81 -2.84
CA GLY A 137 20.68 -6.78 -1.38
C GLY A 137 19.27 -6.43 -0.85
N ILE A 138 18.27 -6.42 -1.73
CA ILE A 138 16.85 -6.30 -1.40
C ILE A 138 16.20 -7.67 -1.64
N ASN A 139 15.41 -8.16 -0.68
CA ASN A 139 14.69 -9.41 -0.84
C ASN A 139 13.58 -9.24 -1.89
N LEU A 140 13.51 -10.16 -2.84
CA LEU A 140 12.43 -10.18 -3.83
C LEU A 140 11.11 -10.58 -3.18
N GLN A 141 10.03 -9.97 -3.67
CA GLN A 141 8.64 -10.32 -3.37
C GLN A 141 8.01 -10.97 -4.60
N ASP A 142 6.88 -11.64 -4.42
CA ASP A 142 6.23 -12.40 -5.48
C ASP A 142 5.78 -11.53 -6.67
N ASP A 143 5.44 -10.27 -6.40
CA ASP A 143 4.96 -9.32 -7.42
C ASP A 143 6.09 -8.50 -8.08
N ASP A 144 7.36 -8.70 -7.68
CA ASP A 144 8.47 -7.95 -8.24
C ASP A 144 8.70 -8.27 -9.72
N LEU A 145 8.81 -7.23 -10.53
CA LEU A 145 9.13 -7.37 -11.94
C LEU A 145 10.65 -7.30 -12.17
N VAL A 146 11.23 -8.41 -12.62
CA VAL A 146 12.67 -8.48 -12.93
C VAL A 146 12.88 -8.52 -14.44
N VAL A 147 13.58 -7.52 -14.99
CA VAL A 147 13.84 -7.40 -16.42
C VAL A 147 15.32 -7.13 -16.72
N LEU A 148 15.80 -7.62 -17.86
CA LEU A 148 17.13 -7.26 -18.35
C LEU A 148 17.13 -5.80 -18.84
N GLY A 149 18.03 -4.99 -18.31
CA GLY A 149 18.28 -3.62 -18.75
C GLY A 149 19.24 -3.57 -19.92
N LYS A 150 19.23 -2.46 -20.67
CA LYS A 150 20.08 -2.24 -21.87
C LYS A 150 19.96 -3.33 -22.93
N ALA A 151 18.80 -3.93 -23.07
CA ALA A 151 18.54 -5.02 -24.00
C ALA A 151 18.27 -4.46 -25.42
N ASP A 152 19.26 -3.73 -26.00
CA ASP A 152 19.12 -3.04 -27.28
C ASP A 152 18.88 -3.99 -28.45
N GLU A 153 19.23 -5.28 -28.31
CA GLU A 153 19.02 -6.34 -29.30
C GLU A 153 17.82 -7.24 -28.98
N GLY A 154 17.13 -7.00 -27.84
CA GLY A 154 15.97 -7.77 -27.40
C GLY A 154 16.23 -8.62 -26.16
N GLY A 155 15.18 -9.33 -25.70
CA GLY A 155 15.25 -10.19 -24.51
C GLY A 155 15.12 -9.48 -23.18
N GLY A 156 14.84 -8.17 -23.18
CA GLY A 156 14.66 -7.33 -22.01
C GLY A 156 14.09 -5.97 -22.38
N VAL A 157 14.47 -4.92 -21.65
CA VAL A 157 14.00 -3.55 -21.84
C VAL A 157 15.16 -2.63 -22.20
N SER A 158 14.96 -1.79 -23.23
CA SER A 158 15.88 -0.74 -23.62
C SER A 158 15.18 0.61 -23.66
N GLY A 159 15.59 1.54 -22.79
CA GLY A 159 15.16 2.94 -22.88
C GLY A 159 15.72 3.69 -24.09
N LYS A 160 16.78 3.16 -24.73
CA LYS A 160 17.39 3.77 -25.92
C LYS A 160 16.62 3.45 -27.19
N THR A 161 16.23 2.19 -27.38
CA THR A 161 15.57 1.70 -28.59
C THR A 161 14.05 1.57 -28.44
N GLY A 162 13.53 1.61 -27.23
CA GLY A 162 12.12 1.36 -26.93
C GLY A 162 11.72 -0.12 -26.88
N ILE A 163 12.67 -1.03 -27.18
CA ILE A 163 12.40 -2.48 -27.14
C ILE A 163 11.93 -2.89 -25.75
N GLY A 164 10.88 -3.71 -25.68
CA GLY A 164 10.33 -4.27 -24.45
C GLY A 164 9.51 -3.30 -23.57
N LEU A 165 9.47 -2.00 -23.88
CA LEU A 165 8.72 -1.01 -23.08
C LEU A 165 7.22 -1.31 -23.04
N ASP A 166 6.61 -1.62 -24.18
CA ASP A 166 5.17 -1.90 -24.24
C ASP A 166 4.79 -3.15 -23.43
N GLN A 167 5.63 -4.19 -23.49
CA GLN A 167 5.40 -5.41 -22.72
C GLN A 167 5.57 -5.15 -21.21
N MET A 168 6.56 -4.38 -20.82
CA MET A 168 6.78 -3.97 -19.44
C MET A 168 5.59 -3.15 -18.91
N ILE A 169 5.15 -2.14 -19.65
CA ILE A 169 3.99 -1.30 -19.29
C ILE A 169 2.73 -2.15 -19.19
N ALA A 170 2.46 -3.03 -20.17
CA ALA A 170 1.31 -3.91 -20.14
C ALA A 170 1.30 -4.84 -18.92
N HIS A 171 2.48 -5.36 -18.53
CA HIS A 171 2.61 -6.18 -17.33
C HIS A 171 2.30 -5.37 -16.05
N ILE A 172 2.90 -4.18 -15.91
CA ILE A 172 2.64 -3.29 -14.77
C ILE A 172 1.14 -2.92 -14.71
N THR A 173 0.55 -2.53 -15.83
CA THR A 173 -0.89 -2.22 -15.91
C THR A 173 -1.77 -3.38 -15.46
N ARG A 174 -1.42 -4.61 -15.85
CA ARG A 174 -2.15 -5.81 -15.42
C ARG A 174 -2.05 -6.03 -13.91
N VAL A 175 -0.83 -6.01 -13.36
CA VAL A 175 -0.60 -6.24 -11.92
C VAL A 175 -1.32 -5.19 -11.08
N LEU A 176 -1.19 -3.91 -11.43
CA LEU A 176 -1.87 -2.83 -10.72
C LEU A 176 -3.38 -2.88 -10.92
N GLY A 177 -3.86 -3.26 -12.11
CA GLY A 177 -5.30 -3.45 -12.39
C GLY A 177 -5.92 -4.56 -11.56
N GLU A 178 -5.22 -5.67 -11.35
CA GLU A 178 -5.65 -6.76 -10.47
C GLU A 178 -5.79 -6.27 -9.02
N ARG A 179 -4.84 -5.47 -8.53
CA ARG A 179 -4.92 -4.84 -7.20
C ARG A 179 -6.11 -3.90 -7.08
N VAL A 180 -6.36 -3.07 -8.08
CA VAL A 180 -7.54 -2.18 -8.14
C VAL A 180 -8.84 -2.97 -8.10
N ALA A 181 -8.93 -4.10 -8.81
CA ALA A 181 -10.14 -4.92 -8.86
C ALA A 181 -10.48 -5.59 -7.52
N LEU A 182 -9.48 -5.89 -6.70
CA LEU A 182 -9.67 -6.44 -5.34
C LEU A 182 -10.22 -5.41 -4.33
N THR A 183 -10.28 -4.13 -4.70
CA THR A 183 -10.47 -3.00 -3.78
C THR A 183 -11.92 -2.54 -3.61
N GLN A 184 -12.93 -3.29 -3.98
CA GLN A 184 -14.31 -2.77 -4.08
C GLN A 184 -15.03 -2.47 -2.77
N SER A 185 -14.49 -2.76 -1.59
CA SER A 185 -15.27 -2.71 -0.36
C SER A 185 -14.98 -1.59 0.65
N ALA A 186 -13.76 -1.12 0.87
CA ALA A 186 -13.46 -0.14 1.93
C ALA A 186 -13.15 1.27 1.39
N VAL A 187 -14.16 2.04 1.13
CA VAL A 187 -14.05 3.27 0.31
C VAL A 187 -13.70 4.54 1.11
N ARG A 188 -13.71 4.53 2.45
CA ARG A 188 -13.53 5.77 3.23
C ARG A 188 -12.56 5.59 4.38
N GLN A 189 -11.69 6.59 4.59
CA GLN A 189 -10.74 6.64 5.70
C GLN A 189 -11.41 6.40 7.06
N ARG A 190 -12.61 6.96 7.28
CA ARG A 190 -13.40 6.74 8.49
C ARG A 190 -13.75 5.26 8.73
N HIS A 191 -14.04 4.50 7.65
CA HIS A 191 -14.32 3.08 7.77
C HIS A 191 -13.08 2.30 8.21
N ARG A 192 -11.91 2.68 7.67
CA ARG A 192 -10.63 2.10 8.09
C ARG A 192 -10.34 2.37 9.56
N MET A 193 -10.49 3.64 10.00
CA MET A 193 -10.30 4.00 11.41
C MET A 193 -11.22 3.20 12.34
N ALA A 194 -12.49 3.05 11.98
CA ALA A 194 -13.44 2.26 12.77
C ALA A 194 -13.08 0.76 12.80
N MET A 195 -12.55 0.21 11.70
CA MET A 195 -12.06 -1.17 11.66
C MET A 195 -10.79 -1.36 12.49
N GLU A 196 -9.83 -0.42 12.42
CA GLU A 196 -8.60 -0.44 13.24
C GLU A 196 -8.93 -0.36 14.75
N GLU A 197 -9.85 0.51 15.13
CA GLU A 197 -10.36 0.63 16.50
C GLU A 197 -11.03 -0.65 16.96
N SER A 198 -11.86 -1.27 16.11
CA SER A 198 -12.52 -2.55 16.38
C SER A 198 -11.49 -3.67 16.63
N ILE A 199 -10.40 -3.74 15.86
CA ILE A 199 -9.31 -4.70 16.08
C ILE A 199 -8.64 -4.46 17.45
N GLY A 200 -8.50 -3.20 17.88
CA GLY A 200 -7.99 -2.86 19.20
C GLY A 200 -8.87 -3.47 20.32
N TYR A 201 -10.16 -3.20 20.30
CA TYR A 201 -11.11 -3.74 21.28
C TYR A 201 -11.17 -5.28 21.26
N LEU A 202 -11.15 -5.91 20.08
CA LEU A 202 -11.13 -7.37 19.97
C LEU A 202 -9.84 -7.97 20.54
N THR A 203 -8.70 -7.30 20.35
CA THR A 203 -7.41 -7.71 20.95
C THR A 203 -7.47 -7.61 22.48
N ASP A 204 -8.05 -6.55 23.02
CA ASP A 204 -8.21 -6.37 24.47
C ASP A 204 -9.17 -7.42 25.04
N ALA A 205 -10.28 -7.73 24.36
CA ALA A 205 -11.16 -8.82 24.72
C ALA A 205 -10.44 -10.18 24.78
N GLN A 206 -9.60 -10.51 23.79
CA GLN A 206 -8.79 -11.74 23.82
C GLN A 206 -7.81 -11.78 24.99
N ASN A 207 -7.15 -10.65 25.26
CA ASN A 207 -6.22 -10.54 26.40
C ASN A 207 -6.93 -10.75 27.75
N LEU A 208 -8.12 -10.18 27.94
CA LEU A 208 -8.94 -10.37 29.13
C LEU A 208 -9.37 -11.84 29.28
N MET A 209 -9.77 -12.50 28.20
CA MET A 209 -10.11 -13.93 28.21
C MET A 209 -8.91 -14.79 28.58
N LEU A 210 -7.71 -14.50 28.05
CA LEU A 210 -6.47 -15.22 28.39
C LEU A 210 -6.05 -15.00 29.85
N ALA A 211 -6.34 -13.82 30.40
CA ALA A 211 -6.06 -13.50 31.80
C ALA A 211 -7.10 -14.08 32.77
N ASN A 212 -8.15 -14.74 32.25
CA ASN A 212 -9.28 -15.26 33.07
C ASN A 212 -9.98 -14.13 33.87
N GLU A 213 -10.04 -12.94 33.29
CA GLU A 213 -10.77 -11.80 33.88
C GLU A 213 -12.29 -11.97 33.79
N GLU A 214 -13.02 -11.10 34.47
CA GLU A 214 -14.49 -11.15 34.55
C GLU A 214 -15.15 -11.04 33.16
N SER A 215 -16.14 -11.87 32.88
CA SER A 215 -16.87 -11.92 31.60
C SER A 215 -17.50 -10.57 31.23
N GLU A 216 -17.83 -9.76 32.23
CA GLU A 216 -18.38 -8.41 32.06
C GLU A 216 -17.38 -7.47 31.36
N LEU A 217 -16.08 -7.60 31.67
CA LEU A 217 -15.03 -6.81 31.01
C LEU A 217 -14.86 -7.23 29.53
N VAL A 218 -14.89 -8.53 29.26
CA VAL A 218 -14.89 -9.05 27.89
C VAL A 218 -16.11 -8.54 27.11
N ALA A 219 -17.29 -8.58 27.73
CA ALA A 219 -18.52 -8.09 27.11
C ALA A 219 -18.46 -6.57 26.82
N LEU A 220 -17.78 -5.79 27.67
CA LEU A 220 -17.58 -4.35 27.45
C LEU A 220 -16.78 -4.09 26.17
N GLU A 221 -15.65 -4.78 25.97
CA GLU A 221 -14.82 -4.64 24.76
C GLU A 221 -15.56 -5.10 23.50
N LEU A 222 -16.33 -6.19 23.57
CA LEU A 222 -17.16 -6.63 22.46
C LEU A 222 -18.25 -5.61 22.10
N ASN A 223 -18.86 -4.95 23.10
CA ASN A 223 -19.82 -3.88 22.86
C ASN A 223 -19.15 -2.64 22.24
N ALA A 224 -17.94 -2.27 22.67
CA ALA A 224 -17.17 -1.20 22.06
C ALA A 224 -16.86 -1.49 20.59
N THR A 225 -16.48 -2.75 20.27
CA THR A 225 -16.31 -3.22 18.89
C THR A 225 -17.60 -3.01 18.07
N LEU A 226 -18.75 -3.43 18.59
CA LEU A 226 -20.03 -3.27 17.91
C LEU A 226 -20.36 -1.79 17.67
N HIS A 227 -20.02 -0.92 18.61
CA HIS A 227 -20.24 0.53 18.46
C HIS A 227 -19.37 1.13 17.35
N ALA A 228 -18.08 0.80 17.33
CA ALA A 228 -17.15 1.23 16.28
C ALA A 228 -17.61 0.73 14.88
N MET A 229 -18.01 -0.53 14.77
CA MET A 229 -18.51 -1.10 13.50
C MET A 229 -19.85 -0.48 13.06
N ASN A 230 -20.75 -0.14 13.97
CA ASN A 230 -22.01 0.53 13.65
C ASN A 230 -21.80 1.91 13.03
N SER A 231 -20.70 2.61 13.36
CA SER A 231 -20.35 3.89 12.74
C SER A 231 -20.11 3.77 11.23
N ILE A 232 -19.64 2.61 10.75
CA ILE A 232 -19.43 2.32 9.33
C ILE A 232 -20.78 2.23 8.59
N ILE A 233 -21.79 1.63 9.21
CA ILE A 233 -23.10 1.37 8.58
C ILE A 233 -23.99 2.63 8.60
N GLY A 234 -23.53 3.72 9.26
CA GLY A 234 -24.30 4.98 9.36
C GLY A 234 -25.45 4.92 10.36
N ARG A 235 -25.46 3.98 11.29
CA ARG A 235 -26.27 4.01 12.49
C ARG A 235 -25.58 4.90 13.54
N VAL A 236 -25.39 6.17 13.15
CA VAL A 236 -24.86 7.20 14.04
C VAL A 236 -25.94 7.52 15.04
N GLY A 237 -25.65 7.36 16.32
CA GLY A 237 -26.52 7.85 17.39
C GLY A 237 -26.64 9.38 17.30
N VAL A 238 -27.74 9.93 17.82
CA VAL A 238 -27.92 11.39 17.88
C VAL A 238 -26.77 12.07 18.65
N GLU A 239 -26.10 11.33 19.54
CA GLU A 239 -24.95 11.80 20.33
C GLU A 239 -23.70 12.00 19.48
N ASP A 240 -23.39 11.08 18.55
CA ASP A 240 -22.25 11.19 17.63
C ASP A 240 -22.42 12.39 16.67
N LEU A 241 -23.67 12.65 16.24
CA LEU A 241 -24.00 13.82 15.44
C LEU A 241 -23.81 15.14 16.22
N LEU A 242 -24.12 15.13 17.50
CA LEU A 242 -23.93 16.27 18.39
C LEU A 242 -22.44 16.55 18.65
N ASP A 243 -21.64 15.53 18.86
CA ASP A 243 -20.18 15.66 19.05
C ASP A 243 -19.48 16.23 17.82
N GLU A 244 -19.86 15.79 16.60
CA GLU A 244 -19.35 16.34 15.36
C GLU A 244 -19.79 17.80 15.15
N ILE A 245 -21.02 18.14 15.51
CA ILE A 245 -21.53 19.51 15.50
C ILE A 245 -20.76 20.38 16.51
N PHE A 246 -20.56 19.90 17.74
CA PHE A 246 -19.83 20.65 18.77
C PHE A 246 -18.34 20.79 18.47
N ALA A 247 -17.70 19.76 17.86
CA ALA A 247 -16.31 19.87 17.38
C ALA A 247 -16.16 20.92 16.29
N SER A 248 -17.17 21.15 15.46
CA SER A 248 -17.18 22.18 14.43
C SER A 248 -17.46 23.58 14.98
N PHE A 249 -18.04 23.71 16.17
CA PHE A 249 -18.35 24.98 16.83
C PHE A 249 -17.26 25.51 17.76
N CYS A 250 -16.15 24.79 17.97
CA CYS A 250 -14.97 25.32 18.66
C CYS A 250 -14.16 26.27 17.75
N LEU A 251 -14.83 27.28 17.22
CA LEU A 251 -14.20 28.41 16.59
C LEU A 251 -14.61 29.69 17.34
N GLY A 252 -13.66 30.23 18.07
CA GLY A 252 -13.83 31.55 18.54
C GLY A 252 -13.24 31.81 19.92
N LYS A 253 -11.91 31.85 20.00
CA LYS A 253 -11.21 32.94 20.70
C LYS A 253 -9.80 33.04 20.18
#